data_8f8ba906fd7a4e8a895935d1902b52d9
#
_entry.id   8f8ba906fd7a4e8a895935d1902b52d9
#
_cell.length_a   1.000
_cell.length_b   1.000
_cell.length_c   1.000
_cell.angle_alpha   90.00
_cell.angle_beta   90.00
_cell.angle_gamma   90.00
#
_symmetry.space_group_name_H-M   'P 1'
#
loop_
_entity.id
_entity.type
_entity.pdbx_description
1 polymer ?
#
loop_
_entity_poly.entity_id
_entity_poly.type
_entity_poly.pdbx_seq_one_letter_code
_entity_poly.pdbx_strand_id
1 'polypeptide(L)'
;MQNSQQKGTVKMVEKIASINQVVNGFIWGVPAMICIIDVGLLLSVRTRFIQIRKFGVAMKNTVGKIFDKTQSKDGSMSPFQAVCTALAGTVGTGNIAGVAGAIALGGPGAIFWMWCSAFLGMCTKFSEVTLAIHFREKNSNGEYVGGPMYYIKNGLSKKWYFLAVLYAVFGVLTVFGTGNATQVNTIVASINSALMSFHIIDGTNDKANLIFGIFIAALVAMVLLGGIKRIGQVTEKLVPFMAVLYVILALGVIIMNIEHVPAVFSEIFSGAFSPRAATGGVIGSMFLSMKKGVSRGIFSNEAGLGTGSIAHACADTDNAVHQGMFGIFEVFMDTIITVSYTHLRAHETAAN
;
A
#
# COMPACT_ATOMS: atom_id res chain seq x y z
N MET A 1 30.87 -33.33 9.92
CA MET A 1 29.43 -33.21 10.25
C MET A 1 28.86 -31.80 9.92
N GLN A 2 29.50 -30.70 10.26
CA GLN A 2 29.03 -29.32 9.97
C GLN A 2 28.76 -29.05 8.47
N ASN A 3 29.63 -29.52 7.57
CA ASN A 3 29.50 -29.29 6.12
C ASN A 3 28.30 -30.02 5.48
N SER A 4 27.88 -31.15 6.07
CA SER A 4 26.70 -31.92 5.62
C SER A 4 25.39 -31.27 6.10
N GLN A 5 25.33 -30.71 7.30
CA GLN A 5 24.19 -29.99 7.82
C GLN A 5 23.99 -28.66 7.04
N GLN A 6 25.07 -27.94 6.77
CA GLN A 6 25.01 -26.71 6.00
C GLN A 6 24.50 -26.93 4.56
N LYS A 7 24.96 -28.01 3.88
CA LYS A 7 24.45 -28.39 2.57
C LYS A 7 22.96 -28.82 2.60
N GLY A 8 22.52 -29.47 3.68
CA GLY A 8 21.10 -29.81 3.86
C GLY A 8 20.21 -28.60 4.03
N THR A 9 20.65 -27.64 4.84
CA THR A 9 19.93 -26.38 5.08
C THR A 9 19.83 -25.54 3.79
N VAL A 10 20.92 -25.43 3.02
CA VAL A 10 20.91 -24.70 1.74
C VAL A 10 19.92 -25.32 0.75
N LYS A 11 19.93 -26.65 0.58
CA LYS A 11 18.97 -27.35 -0.31
C LYS A 11 17.52 -27.17 0.14
N MET A 12 17.27 -27.14 1.45
CA MET A 12 15.92 -26.92 1.98
C MET A 12 15.45 -25.47 1.71
N VAL A 13 16.31 -24.49 1.89
CA VAL A 13 16.03 -23.07 1.58
C VAL A 13 15.78 -22.88 0.09
N GLU A 14 16.58 -23.48 -0.78
CA GLU A 14 16.38 -23.45 -2.24
C GLU A 14 15.03 -24.08 -2.65
N LYS A 15 14.66 -25.20 -2.04
CA LYS A 15 13.37 -25.85 -2.31
C LYS A 15 12.20 -24.98 -1.84
N ILE A 16 12.29 -24.37 -0.66
CA ILE A 16 11.28 -23.44 -0.15
C ILE A 16 11.18 -22.22 -1.07
N ALA A 17 12.31 -21.65 -1.48
CA ALA A 17 12.35 -20.50 -2.39
C ALA A 17 11.71 -20.84 -3.75
N SER A 18 12.00 -22.01 -4.32
CA SER A 18 11.40 -22.51 -5.56
C SER A 18 9.87 -22.67 -5.45
N ILE A 19 9.38 -23.29 -4.37
CA ILE A 19 7.94 -23.43 -4.12
C ILE A 19 7.30 -22.05 -3.96
N ASN A 20 7.92 -21.17 -3.19
CA ASN A 20 7.43 -19.80 -3.00
C ASN A 20 7.37 -19.03 -4.32
N GLN A 21 8.35 -19.19 -5.20
CA GLN A 21 8.36 -18.55 -6.51
C GLN A 21 7.20 -19.02 -7.39
N VAL A 22 6.89 -20.30 -7.39
CA VAL A 22 5.75 -20.88 -8.15
C VAL A 22 4.43 -20.36 -7.58
N VAL A 23 4.24 -20.44 -6.25
CA VAL A 23 3.03 -19.99 -5.57
C VAL A 23 2.84 -18.49 -5.76
N ASN A 24 3.88 -17.69 -5.58
CA ASN A 24 3.86 -16.25 -5.77
C ASN A 24 3.57 -15.88 -7.23
N GLY A 25 4.18 -16.60 -8.19
CA GLY A 25 3.91 -16.43 -9.61
C GLY A 25 2.46 -16.73 -10.01
N PHE A 26 1.79 -17.64 -9.31
CA PHE A 26 0.37 -17.92 -9.49
C PHE A 26 -0.52 -16.88 -8.80
N ILE A 27 -0.28 -16.60 -7.51
CA ILE A 27 -1.10 -15.66 -6.71
C ILE A 27 -1.03 -14.24 -7.29
N TRP A 28 0.18 -13.75 -7.61
CA TRP A 28 0.38 -12.44 -8.26
C TRP A 28 0.43 -12.54 -9.78
N GLY A 29 -0.09 -13.65 -10.31
CA GLY A 29 -0.22 -13.92 -11.73
C GLY A 29 -1.47 -13.29 -12.34
N VAL A 30 -1.64 -13.57 -13.62
CA VAL A 30 -2.78 -13.09 -14.42
C VAL A 30 -4.14 -13.40 -13.80
N PRO A 31 -4.40 -14.60 -13.21
CA PRO A 31 -5.73 -14.91 -12.66
C PRO A 31 -6.16 -13.97 -11.52
N ALA A 32 -5.29 -13.72 -10.55
CA ALA A 32 -5.64 -12.84 -9.44
C ALA A 32 -5.80 -11.38 -9.89
N MET A 33 -4.95 -10.92 -10.81
CA MET A 33 -5.09 -9.58 -11.37
C MET A 33 -6.42 -9.41 -12.12
N ILE A 34 -6.81 -10.39 -12.92
CA ILE A 34 -8.11 -10.38 -13.61
C ILE A 34 -9.24 -10.31 -12.58
N CYS A 35 -9.24 -11.18 -11.57
CA CYS A 35 -10.29 -11.17 -10.55
C CYS A 35 -10.41 -9.81 -9.84
N ILE A 36 -9.30 -9.20 -9.46
CA ILE A 36 -9.32 -7.90 -8.74
C ILE A 36 -9.80 -6.77 -9.67
N ILE A 37 -9.33 -6.75 -10.92
CA ILE A 37 -9.74 -5.75 -11.91
C ILE A 37 -11.22 -5.92 -12.27
N ASP A 38 -11.68 -7.14 -12.50
CA ASP A 38 -13.07 -7.44 -12.83
C ASP A 38 -14.02 -7.05 -11.69
N VAL A 39 -13.65 -7.36 -10.44
CA VAL A 39 -14.42 -6.91 -9.26
C VAL A 39 -14.43 -5.39 -9.18
N GLY A 40 -13.30 -4.72 -9.38
CA GLY A 40 -13.22 -3.26 -9.39
C GLY A 40 -14.07 -2.64 -10.50
N LEU A 41 -14.06 -3.22 -11.68
CA LEU A 41 -14.91 -2.79 -12.82
C LEU A 41 -16.39 -3.03 -12.52
N LEU A 42 -16.76 -4.22 -12.04
CA LEU A 42 -18.13 -4.56 -11.66
C LEU A 42 -18.67 -3.57 -10.61
N LEU A 43 -17.90 -3.30 -9.56
CA LEU A 43 -18.27 -2.34 -8.53
C LEU A 43 -18.39 -0.93 -9.10
N SER A 44 -17.47 -0.50 -9.96
CA SER A 44 -17.50 0.81 -10.61
C SER A 44 -18.78 0.98 -11.45
N VAL A 45 -19.14 -0.02 -12.24
CA VAL A 45 -20.38 0.01 -13.04
C VAL A 45 -21.63 0.00 -12.16
N ARG A 46 -21.68 -0.89 -11.15
CA ARG A 46 -22.83 -1.00 -10.23
C ARG A 46 -23.04 0.27 -9.41
N THR A 47 -21.99 0.95 -9.01
CA THR A 47 -22.06 2.22 -8.27
C THR A 47 -22.16 3.44 -9.21
N ARG A 48 -22.24 3.22 -10.53
CA ARG A 48 -22.25 4.27 -11.56
C ARG A 48 -21.03 5.19 -11.45
N PHE A 49 -19.85 4.59 -11.34
CA PHE A 49 -18.54 5.28 -11.21
C PHE A 49 -18.52 6.30 -10.07
N ILE A 50 -18.84 5.86 -8.87
CA ILE A 50 -18.89 6.72 -7.68
C ILE A 50 -17.56 7.45 -7.44
N GLN A 51 -16.43 6.84 -7.77
CA GLN A 51 -15.10 7.43 -7.66
C GLN A 51 -14.92 8.67 -8.55
N ILE A 52 -15.70 8.83 -9.64
CA ILE A 52 -15.73 10.06 -10.45
C ILE A 52 -16.80 11.01 -9.92
N ARG A 53 -18.05 10.55 -9.84
CA ARG A 53 -19.21 11.41 -9.52
C ARG A 53 -19.12 12.04 -8.14
N LYS A 54 -18.51 11.37 -7.19
CA LYS A 54 -18.39 11.82 -5.79
C LYS A 54 -16.98 12.14 -5.37
N PHE A 55 -16.05 12.23 -6.33
CA PHE A 55 -14.64 12.53 -6.06
C PHE A 55 -14.48 13.81 -5.25
N GLY A 56 -15.12 14.92 -5.67
CA GLY A 56 -15.06 16.19 -4.95
C GLY A 56 -15.60 16.09 -3.52
N VAL A 57 -16.63 15.26 -3.29
CA VAL A 57 -17.17 15.00 -1.95
C VAL A 57 -16.15 14.20 -1.10
N ALA A 58 -15.52 13.20 -1.68
CA ALA A 58 -14.48 12.41 -1.01
C ALA A 58 -13.30 13.31 -0.59
N MET A 59 -12.82 14.16 -1.49
CA MET A 59 -11.74 15.11 -1.20
C MET A 59 -12.13 16.12 -0.11
N LYS A 60 -13.30 16.76 -0.22
CA LYS A 60 -13.79 17.72 0.75
C LYS A 60 -13.97 17.11 2.14
N ASN A 61 -14.49 15.89 2.21
CA ASN A 61 -14.71 15.18 3.48
C ASN A 61 -13.40 14.78 4.17
N THR A 62 -12.33 14.59 3.44
CA THR A 62 -11.03 14.20 4.00
C THR A 62 -10.14 15.43 4.24
N VAL A 63 -9.79 16.16 3.18
CA VAL A 63 -8.89 17.30 3.26
C VAL A 63 -9.53 18.44 4.09
N GLY A 64 -10.83 18.66 3.94
CA GLY A 64 -11.55 19.68 4.70
C GLY A 64 -11.64 19.40 6.20
N LYS A 65 -11.40 18.16 6.64
CA LYS A 65 -11.43 17.74 8.05
C LYS A 65 -10.05 17.57 8.69
N ILE A 66 -8.97 17.83 7.98
CA ILE A 66 -7.61 17.77 8.54
C ILE A 66 -7.46 18.68 9.77
N PHE A 67 -8.19 19.81 9.78
CA PHE A 67 -8.15 20.77 10.89
C PHE A 67 -9.35 20.66 11.84
N ASP A 68 -10.26 19.72 11.59
CA ASP A 68 -11.46 19.54 12.42
C ASP A 68 -11.14 18.60 13.58
N LYS A 69 -10.99 19.17 14.78
CA LYS A 69 -10.70 18.42 16.02
C LYS A 69 -11.96 17.75 16.59
N THR A 70 -12.66 16.98 15.77
CA THR A 70 -13.80 16.19 16.25
C THR A 70 -13.29 15.10 17.18
N GLN A 71 -13.51 15.26 18.47
CA GLN A 71 -13.19 14.22 19.46
C GLN A 71 -14.11 13.01 19.23
N SER A 72 -13.53 11.83 19.11
CA SER A 72 -14.29 10.58 19.10
C SER A 72 -14.91 10.34 20.48
N LYS A 73 -16.11 9.82 20.49
CA LYS A 73 -16.73 9.30 21.71
C LYS A 73 -15.93 8.11 22.24
N ASP A 74 -16.01 7.88 23.51
CA ASP A 74 -15.24 6.89 24.29
C ASP A 74 -14.67 5.67 23.54
N GLY A 75 -13.34 5.57 23.51
CA GLY A 75 -12.62 4.35 23.14
C GLY A 75 -12.38 4.10 21.64
N SER A 76 -13.09 4.79 20.72
CA SER A 76 -13.00 4.62 19.28
C SER A 76 -12.08 5.65 18.61
N MET A 77 -11.73 5.41 17.34
CA MET A 77 -11.00 6.38 16.51
C MET A 77 -11.96 7.33 15.81
N SER A 78 -11.55 8.59 15.58
CA SER A 78 -12.32 9.46 14.69
C SER A 78 -12.23 8.94 13.23
N PRO A 79 -13.20 9.29 12.35
CA PRO A 79 -13.13 8.93 10.94
C PRO A 79 -11.82 9.34 10.26
N PHE A 80 -11.26 10.48 10.64
CA PHE A 80 -9.98 10.96 10.14
C PHE A 80 -8.78 10.17 10.68
N GLN A 81 -8.80 9.79 11.97
CA GLN A 81 -7.78 8.91 12.55
C GLN A 81 -7.76 7.54 11.85
N ALA A 82 -8.93 7.00 11.52
CA ALA A 82 -9.04 5.73 10.82
C ALA A 82 -8.42 5.77 9.41
N VAL A 83 -8.68 6.84 8.64
CA VAL A 83 -8.05 7.00 7.31
C VAL A 83 -6.53 7.24 7.43
N CYS A 84 -6.08 8.01 8.41
CA CYS A 84 -4.64 8.19 8.65
C CYS A 84 -3.96 6.86 9.03
N THR A 85 -4.65 6.03 9.82
CA THR A 85 -4.14 4.71 10.19
C THR A 85 -4.07 3.78 8.97
N ALA A 86 -5.08 3.78 8.11
CA ALA A 86 -5.06 3.02 6.86
C ALA A 86 -3.94 3.51 5.92
N LEU A 87 -3.80 4.83 5.73
CA LEU A 87 -2.71 5.43 4.94
C LEU A 87 -1.32 5.13 5.52
N ALA A 88 -1.18 5.04 6.85
CA ALA A 88 0.09 4.64 7.45
C ALA A 88 0.51 3.21 7.06
N GLY A 89 -0.46 2.34 6.79
CA GLY A 89 -0.21 0.98 6.30
C GLY A 89 0.12 0.92 4.81
N THR A 90 -0.50 1.77 4.00
CA THR A 90 -0.37 1.74 2.53
C THR A 90 0.75 2.64 2.01
N VAL A 91 0.84 3.89 2.47
CA VAL A 91 1.89 4.83 2.05
C VAL A 91 3.19 4.54 2.77
N GLY A 92 4.09 3.87 2.10
CA GLY A 92 5.35 3.42 2.69
C GLY A 92 6.42 3.11 1.65
N THR A 93 7.26 2.13 1.97
CA THR A 93 8.36 1.70 1.10
C THR A 93 7.87 1.13 -0.25
N GLY A 94 6.62 0.65 -0.30
CA GLY A 94 5.96 0.19 -1.52
C GLY A 94 5.86 1.27 -2.59
N ASN A 95 5.53 2.50 -2.20
CA ASN A 95 5.34 3.63 -3.09
C ASN A 95 6.65 4.19 -3.66
N ILE A 96 7.77 3.97 -2.97
CA ILE A 96 9.08 4.49 -3.38
C ILE A 96 9.92 3.37 -4.01
N ALA A 97 10.46 2.48 -3.21
CA ALA A 97 11.31 1.39 -3.68
C ALA A 97 10.57 0.40 -4.59
N GLY A 98 9.29 0.15 -4.27
CA GLY A 98 8.47 -0.75 -5.05
C GLY A 98 8.09 -0.22 -6.42
N VAL A 99 7.83 1.06 -6.55
CA VAL A 99 7.54 1.73 -7.83
C VAL A 99 8.81 1.75 -8.69
N ALA A 100 9.96 2.12 -8.11
CA ALA A 100 11.24 2.06 -8.82
C ALA A 100 11.51 0.64 -9.37
N GLY A 101 11.24 -0.41 -8.56
CA GLY A 101 11.34 -1.80 -9.01
C GLY A 101 10.34 -2.17 -10.12
N ALA A 102 9.13 -1.62 -10.11
CA ALA A 102 8.15 -1.84 -11.19
C ALA A 102 8.60 -1.20 -12.50
N ILE A 103 9.18 0.00 -12.43
CA ILE A 103 9.73 0.70 -13.60
C ILE A 103 10.95 -0.05 -14.15
N ALA A 104 11.87 -0.48 -13.28
CA ALA A 104 13.07 -1.21 -13.69
C ALA A 104 12.74 -2.55 -14.40
N LEU A 105 11.67 -3.23 -13.98
CA LEU A 105 11.28 -4.52 -14.53
C LEU A 105 10.24 -4.45 -15.66
N GLY A 106 9.34 -3.47 -15.59
CA GLY A 106 8.20 -3.33 -16.49
C GLY A 106 8.28 -2.15 -17.45
N GLY A 107 9.31 -1.30 -17.30
CA GLY A 107 9.44 -0.06 -18.03
C GLY A 107 8.52 1.06 -17.52
N PRO A 108 8.65 2.30 -18.06
CA PRO A 108 7.85 3.47 -17.67
C PRO A 108 6.36 3.26 -17.80
N GLY A 109 5.91 2.46 -18.77
CA GLY A 109 4.49 2.11 -18.98
C GLY A 109 3.83 1.42 -17.81
N ALA A 110 4.58 0.84 -16.87
CA ALA A 110 4.03 0.25 -15.65
C ALA A 110 3.24 1.28 -14.83
N ILE A 111 3.63 2.56 -14.86
CA ILE A 111 2.93 3.66 -14.16
C ILE A 111 1.53 3.87 -14.70
N PHE A 112 1.35 3.86 -16.02
CA PHE A 112 0.02 3.96 -16.62
C PHE A 112 -0.91 2.85 -16.11
N TRP A 113 -0.41 1.63 -16.04
CA TRP A 113 -1.20 0.50 -15.55
C TRP A 113 -1.43 0.53 -14.04
N MET A 114 -0.53 1.15 -13.27
CA MET A 114 -0.77 1.46 -11.86
C MET A 114 -1.93 2.46 -11.71
N TRP A 115 -1.99 3.52 -12.53
CA TRP A 115 -3.11 4.46 -12.53
C TRP A 115 -4.44 3.78 -12.88
N CYS A 116 -4.44 2.91 -13.89
CA CYS A 116 -5.64 2.16 -14.25
C CYS A 116 -6.13 1.27 -13.10
N SER A 117 -5.22 0.57 -12.43
CA SER A 117 -5.57 -0.26 -11.28
C SER A 117 -6.06 0.58 -10.09
N ALA A 118 -5.45 1.73 -9.83
CA ALA A 118 -5.88 2.65 -8.78
C ALA A 118 -7.26 3.26 -9.06
N PHE A 119 -7.55 3.61 -10.31
CA PHE A 119 -8.85 4.13 -10.69
C PHE A 119 -9.99 3.14 -10.36
N LEU A 120 -9.80 1.87 -10.65
CA LEU A 120 -10.74 0.82 -10.27
C LEU A 120 -10.67 0.52 -8.76
N GLY A 121 -9.47 0.53 -8.22
CA GLY A 121 -9.18 0.33 -6.80
C GLY A 121 -9.88 1.33 -5.88
N MET A 122 -10.06 2.58 -6.32
CA MET A 122 -10.84 3.57 -5.56
C MET A 122 -12.26 3.10 -5.27
N CYS A 123 -12.93 2.47 -6.24
CA CYS A 123 -14.27 1.93 -6.03
C CYS A 123 -14.26 0.65 -5.20
N THR A 124 -13.25 -0.20 -5.38
CA THR A 124 -13.06 -1.40 -4.57
C THR A 124 -12.87 -1.02 -3.09
N LYS A 125 -11.96 -0.10 -2.81
CA LYS A 125 -11.69 0.38 -1.46
C LYS A 125 -12.90 1.05 -0.81
N PHE A 126 -13.63 1.88 -1.58
CA PHE A 126 -14.93 2.43 -1.15
C PHE A 126 -15.86 1.33 -0.66
N SER A 127 -15.99 0.27 -1.44
CA SER A 127 -16.89 -0.85 -1.12
C SER A 127 -16.41 -1.64 0.10
N GLU A 128 -15.11 -1.94 0.20
CA GLU A 128 -14.49 -2.62 1.33
C GLU A 128 -14.74 -1.86 2.64
N VAL A 129 -14.48 -0.54 2.63
CA VAL A 129 -14.68 0.31 3.81
C VAL A 129 -16.16 0.40 4.19
N THR A 130 -17.05 0.56 3.19
CA THR A 130 -18.50 0.60 3.43
C THR A 130 -18.98 -0.70 4.05
N LEU A 131 -18.56 -1.85 3.54
CA LEU A 131 -18.91 -3.16 4.08
C LEU A 131 -18.34 -3.37 5.49
N ALA A 132 -17.12 -2.92 5.73
CA ALA A 132 -16.46 -3.06 7.03
C ALA A 132 -17.20 -2.30 8.13
N ILE A 133 -17.71 -1.11 7.85
CA ILE A 133 -18.56 -0.34 8.79
C ILE A 133 -19.94 -0.99 8.94
N HIS A 134 -20.53 -1.46 7.84
CA HIS A 134 -21.89 -2.03 7.88
C HIS A 134 -21.96 -3.35 8.67
N PHE A 135 -20.95 -4.21 8.54
CA PHE A 135 -20.93 -5.54 9.16
C PHE A 135 -20.02 -5.64 10.40
N ARG A 136 -19.54 -4.53 10.94
CA ARG A 136 -18.70 -4.52 12.13
C ARG A 136 -19.47 -4.98 13.38
N GLU A 137 -18.73 -5.42 14.38
CA GLU A 137 -19.23 -5.82 15.68
C GLU A 137 -18.55 -4.99 16.78
N LYS A 138 -19.06 -5.10 18.01
CA LYS A 138 -18.35 -4.63 19.21
C LYS A 138 -17.71 -5.82 19.92
N ASN A 139 -16.46 -5.66 20.31
CA ASN A 139 -15.75 -6.65 21.11
C ASN A 139 -16.23 -6.60 22.59
N SER A 140 -15.68 -7.47 23.43
CA SER A 140 -15.99 -7.51 24.88
C SER A 140 -15.64 -6.19 25.61
N ASN A 141 -14.77 -5.37 25.05
CA ASN A 141 -14.37 -4.09 25.61
C ASN A 141 -15.23 -2.93 25.09
N GLY A 142 -16.23 -3.19 24.25
CA GLY A 142 -17.08 -2.18 23.63
C GLY A 142 -16.48 -1.47 22.41
N GLU A 143 -15.29 -1.87 21.95
CA GLU A 143 -14.63 -1.28 20.80
C GLU A 143 -15.17 -1.88 19.49
N TYR A 144 -15.24 -1.07 18.44
CA TYR A 144 -15.62 -1.55 17.12
C TYR A 144 -14.50 -2.38 16.48
N VAL A 145 -14.85 -3.55 15.96
CA VAL A 145 -14.01 -4.48 15.24
C VAL A 145 -14.69 -4.90 13.94
N GLY A 146 -13.96 -4.92 12.85
CA GLY A 146 -14.52 -5.23 11.53
C GLY A 146 -13.44 -5.57 10.50
N GLY A 147 -13.83 -5.55 9.25
CA GLY A 147 -12.96 -5.91 8.13
C GLY A 147 -13.45 -7.17 7.42
N PRO A 148 -12.63 -7.77 6.51
CA PRO A 148 -13.05 -8.89 5.67
C PRO A 148 -13.62 -10.07 6.43
N MET A 149 -12.99 -10.47 7.55
CA MET A 149 -13.45 -11.57 8.36
C MET A 149 -14.87 -11.34 8.89
N TYR A 150 -15.24 -10.09 9.19
CA TYR A 150 -16.56 -9.75 9.72
C TYR A 150 -17.62 -9.63 8.63
N TYR A 151 -17.33 -8.98 7.49
CA TYR A 151 -18.33 -8.91 6.43
C TYR A 151 -18.51 -10.24 5.69
N ILE A 152 -17.52 -11.15 5.68
CA ILE A 152 -17.72 -12.54 5.24
C ILE A 152 -18.60 -13.28 6.25
N LYS A 153 -18.29 -13.19 7.55
CA LYS A 153 -19.04 -13.84 8.63
C LYS A 153 -20.50 -13.43 8.67
N ASN A 154 -20.76 -12.11 8.58
CA ASN A 154 -22.08 -11.52 8.81
C ASN A 154 -22.87 -11.28 7.52
N GLY A 155 -22.20 -11.17 6.37
CA GLY A 155 -22.82 -10.90 5.09
C GLY A 155 -23.09 -12.15 4.24
N LEU A 156 -22.41 -13.26 4.51
CA LEU A 156 -22.58 -14.51 3.76
C LEU A 156 -23.27 -15.59 4.60
N SER A 157 -23.76 -16.64 3.92
CA SER A 157 -24.34 -17.80 4.63
C SER A 157 -23.29 -18.55 5.43
N LYS A 158 -23.72 -19.24 6.50
CA LYS A 158 -22.84 -19.97 7.45
C LYS A 158 -21.85 -20.93 6.79
N LYS A 159 -22.18 -21.49 5.64
CA LYS A 159 -21.29 -22.37 4.88
C LYS A 159 -20.00 -21.71 4.40
N TRP A 160 -19.98 -20.39 4.29
CA TRP A 160 -18.82 -19.59 3.88
C TRP A 160 -17.97 -19.08 5.05
N TYR A 161 -18.35 -19.40 6.29
CA TYR A 161 -17.63 -18.94 7.48
C TYR A 161 -16.14 -19.35 7.50
N PHE A 162 -15.80 -20.49 6.88
CA PHE A 162 -14.41 -20.92 6.77
C PHE A 162 -13.51 -19.90 6.05
N LEU A 163 -14.06 -19.13 5.09
CA LEU A 163 -13.30 -18.07 4.42
C LEU A 163 -12.95 -16.91 5.38
N ALA A 164 -13.84 -16.58 6.32
CA ALA A 164 -13.56 -15.58 7.33
C ALA A 164 -12.39 -15.99 8.23
N VAL A 165 -12.38 -17.26 8.66
CA VAL A 165 -11.29 -17.83 9.46
C VAL A 165 -9.99 -17.87 8.65
N LEU A 166 -10.05 -18.32 7.40
CA LEU A 166 -8.89 -18.42 6.52
C LEU A 166 -8.27 -17.03 6.29
N TYR A 167 -9.10 -16.01 6.02
CA TYR A 167 -8.65 -14.64 5.88
C TYR A 167 -7.95 -14.14 7.16
N ALA A 168 -8.54 -14.38 8.33
CA ALA A 168 -7.97 -13.98 9.61
C ALA A 168 -6.59 -14.63 9.87
N VAL A 169 -6.47 -15.93 9.61
CA VAL A 169 -5.20 -16.67 9.76
C VAL A 169 -4.13 -16.12 8.81
N PHE A 170 -4.45 -15.95 7.53
CA PHE A 170 -3.49 -15.38 6.57
C PHE A 170 -3.17 -13.92 6.89
N GLY A 171 -4.13 -13.13 7.37
CA GLY A 171 -3.91 -11.77 7.82
C GLY A 171 -2.86 -11.69 8.93
N VAL A 172 -2.96 -12.56 9.94
CA VAL A 172 -1.96 -12.65 11.02
C VAL A 172 -0.59 -13.04 10.48
N LEU A 173 -0.53 -14.06 9.61
CA LEU A 173 0.75 -14.52 9.02
C LEU A 173 1.42 -13.45 8.16
N THR A 174 0.64 -12.65 7.43
CA THR A 174 1.15 -11.59 6.56
C THR A 174 1.89 -10.49 7.33
N VAL A 175 1.48 -10.21 8.57
CA VAL A 175 2.13 -9.19 9.42
C VAL A 175 3.61 -9.49 9.66
N PHE A 176 3.99 -10.75 9.80
CA PHE A 176 5.39 -11.13 10.01
C PHE A 176 6.29 -10.87 8.79
N GLY A 177 5.75 -10.97 7.58
CA GLY A 177 6.49 -10.81 6.32
C GLY A 177 6.41 -9.40 5.76
N THR A 178 5.42 -9.17 4.91
CA THR A 178 5.28 -7.93 4.13
C THR A 178 4.97 -6.71 4.99
N GLY A 179 4.22 -6.88 6.06
CA GLY A 179 3.82 -5.79 6.95
C GLY A 179 4.96 -5.23 7.80
N ASN A 180 5.98 -6.03 8.12
CA ASN A 180 7.02 -5.62 9.07
C ASN A 180 8.44 -5.77 8.50
N ALA A 181 8.86 -6.98 8.15
CA ALA A 181 10.25 -7.26 7.80
C ALA A 181 10.74 -6.42 6.60
N THR A 182 9.92 -6.26 5.54
CA THR A 182 10.27 -5.46 4.37
C THR A 182 10.36 -3.97 4.69
N GLN A 183 9.48 -3.45 5.56
CA GLN A 183 9.50 -2.04 5.97
C GLN A 183 10.76 -1.72 6.75
N VAL A 184 11.07 -2.50 7.80
CA VAL A 184 12.27 -2.29 8.63
C VAL A 184 13.54 -2.40 7.80
N ASN A 185 13.63 -3.41 6.92
CA ASN A 185 14.79 -3.56 6.03
C ASN A 185 15.02 -2.33 5.14
N THR A 186 13.95 -1.78 4.54
CA THR A 186 14.08 -0.60 3.68
C THR A 186 14.41 0.66 4.49
N ILE A 187 13.86 0.82 5.70
CA ILE A 187 14.20 1.95 6.59
C ILE A 187 15.70 1.89 6.94
N VAL A 188 16.20 0.74 7.38
CA VAL A 188 17.62 0.56 7.73
C VAL A 188 18.52 0.79 6.52
N ALA A 189 18.15 0.28 5.34
CA ALA A 189 18.89 0.53 4.12
C ALA A 189 18.92 2.02 3.75
N SER A 190 17.81 2.73 3.93
CA SER A 190 17.74 4.19 3.68
C SER A 190 18.60 4.98 4.66
N ILE A 191 18.64 4.60 5.95
CA ILE A 191 19.50 5.21 6.93
C ILE A 191 20.97 5.01 6.55
N ASN A 192 21.36 3.79 6.19
CA ASN A 192 22.73 3.50 5.73
C ASN A 192 23.10 4.32 4.50
N SER A 193 22.22 4.40 3.51
CA SER A 193 22.45 5.20 2.30
C SER A 193 22.64 6.68 2.63
N ALA A 194 21.85 7.24 3.54
CA ALA A 194 22.01 8.61 3.99
C ALA A 194 23.35 8.82 4.70
N LEU A 195 23.72 7.94 5.63
CA LEU A 195 24.97 8.02 6.36
C LEU A 195 26.20 7.91 5.42
N MET A 196 26.14 7.05 4.40
CA MET A 196 27.15 6.94 3.36
C MET A 196 27.23 8.21 2.50
N SER A 197 26.10 8.78 2.13
CA SER A 197 26.04 10.02 1.34
C SER A 197 26.64 11.22 2.08
N PHE A 198 26.53 11.25 3.41
CA PHE A 198 27.17 12.27 4.25
C PHE A 198 28.61 11.90 4.68
N HIS A 199 29.19 10.82 4.13
CA HIS A 199 30.53 10.33 4.47
C HIS A 199 30.73 10.05 5.98
N ILE A 200 29.67 9.69 6.70
CA ILE A 200 29.72 9.34 8.13
C ILE A 200 30.19 7.89 8.31
N ILE A 201 29.82 7.02 7.35
CA ILE A 201 30.23 5.62 7.28
C ILE A 201 30.69 5.28 5.87
N ASP A 202 31.70 4.41 5.76
CA ASP A 202 32.24 3.95 4.47
C ASP A 202 31.53 2.70 3.92
N GLY A 203 30.62 2.09 4.71
CA GLY A 203 29.91 0.88 4.32
C GLY A 203 28.89 0.44 5.36
N THR A 204 28.10 -0.58 5.02
CA THR A 204 27.09 -1.14 5.92
C THR A 204 27.75 -2.02 6.99
N ASN A 205 27.25 -1.92 8.22
CA ASN A 205 27.70 -2.72 9.36
C ASN A 205 26.52 -3.42 10.03
N ASP A 206 26.59 -4.76 10.13
CA ASP A 206 25.52 -5.56 10.71
C ASP A 206 25.19 -5.20 12.16
N LYS A 207 26.19 -4.79 12.96
CA LYS A 207 25.97 -4.33 14.33
C LYS A 207 25.20 -3.02 14.37
N ALA A 208 25.54 -2.07 13.50
CA ALA A 208 24.80 -0.81 13.37
C ALA A 208 23.36 -1.07 12.88
N ASN A 209 23.18 -1.95 11.91
CA ASN A 209 21.85 -2.36 11.41
C ASN A 209 20.99 -2.96 12.52
N LEU A 210 21.58 -3.80 13.37
CA LEU A 210 20.88 -4.38 14.53
C LEU A 210 20.45 -3.29 15.52
N ILE A 211 21.32 -2.32 15.80
CA ILE A 211 21.00 -1.19 16.71
C ILE A 211 19.85 -0.37 16.13
N PHE A 212 19.88 -0.02 14.83
CA PHE A 212 18.79 0.68 14.18
C PHE A 212 17.49 -0.13 14.23
N GLY A 213 17.57 -1.44 13.97
CA GLY A 213 16.41 -2.34 14.05
C GLY A 213 15.79 -2.38 15.46
N ILE A 214 16.59 -2.50 16.51
CA ILE A 214 16.13 -2.48 17.91
C ILE A 214 15.49 -1.14 18.25
N PHE A 215 16.10 -0.03 17.83
CA PHE A 215 15.54 1.31 18.07
C PHE A 215 14.18 1.49 17.42
N ILE A 216 14.05 1.08 16.14
CA ILE A 216 12.77 1.12 15.41
C ILE A 216 11.74 0.23 16.11
N ALA A 217 12.13 -0.99 16.50
CA ALA A 217 11.24 -1.91 17.21
C ALA A 217 10.72 -1.32 18.53
N ALA A 218 11.59 -0.65 19.29
CA ALA A 218 11.20 0.02 20.53
C ALA A 218 10.20 1.16 20.30
N LEU A 219 10.41 1.99 19.26
CA LEU A 219 9.46 3.06 18.88
C LEU A 219 8.10 2.49 18.47
N VAL A 220 8.10 1.44 17.65
CA VAL A 220 6.86 0.77 17.21
C VAL A 220 6.14 0.14 18.39
N ALA A 221 6.84 -0.57 19.28
CA ALA A 221 6.27 -1.17 20.48
C ALA A 221 5.63 -0.12 21.38
N MET A 222 6.28 1.04 21.56
CA MET A 222 5.74 2.15 22.37
C MET A 222 4.38 2.65 21.84
N VAL A 223 4.17 2.64 20.51
CA VAL A 223 2.89 3.02 19.90
C VAL A 223 1.87 1.89 20.01
N LEU A 224 2.25 0.66 19.66
CA LEU A 224 1.35 -0.50 19.62
C LEU A 224 0.81 -0.90 20.99
N LEU A 225 1.63 -0.81 22.05
CA LEU A 225 1.21 -1.11 23.43
C LEU A 225 0.11 -0.17 23.94
N GLY A 226 -0.03 1.01 23.33
CA GLY A 226 -1.13 1.94 23.65
C GLY A 226 -2.45 1.62 22.96
N GLY A 227 -2.53 0.51 22.20
CA GLY A 227 -3.74 0.07 21.52
C GLY A 227 -4.18 0.96 20.35
N ILE A 228 -5.36 0.66 19.84
CA ILE A 228 -5.90 1.26 18.61
C ILE A 228 -6.08 2.77 18.69
N LYS A 229 -6.46 3.27 19.85
CA LYS A 229 -6.62 4.72 20.12
C LYS A 229 -5.31 5.46 20.00
N ARG A 230 -4.22 4.90 20.55
CA ARG A 230 -2.88 5.51 20.48
C ARG A 230 -2.32 5.46 19.07
N ILE A 231 -2.54 4.36 18.35
CA ILE A 231 -2.19 4.24 16.93
C ILE A 231 -2.85 5.37 16.16
N GLY A 232 -4.17 5.56 16.31
CA GLY A 232 -4.91 6.65 15.65
C GLY A 232 -4.37 8.05 15.99
N GLN A 233 -4.05 8.33 17.26
CA GLN A 233 -3.49 9.61 17.71
C GLN A 233 -2.11 9.92 17.14
N VAL A 234 -1.29 8.90 16.94
CA VAL A 234 0.05 9.05 16.34
C VAL A 234 -0.06 9.23 14.83
N THR A 235 -0.86 8.38 14.17
CA THR A 235 -0.99 8.40 12.71
C THR A 235 -1.68 9.67 12.20
N GLU A 236 -2.67 10.23 12.92
CA GLU A 236 -3.32 11.49 12.52
C GLU A 236 -2.37 12.70 12.46
N LYS A 237 -1.25 12.66 13.18
CA LYS A 237 -0.23 13.71 13.14
C LYS A 237 0.89 13.38 12.16
N LEU A 238 1.37 12.14 12.22
CA LEU A 238 2.51 11.69 11.44
C LEU A 238 2.21 11.62 9.94
N VAL A 239 1.05 11.04 9.58
CA VAL A 239 0.72 10.79 8.17
C VAL A 239 0.50 12.08 7.37
N PRO A 240 -0.29 13.07 7.83
CA PRO A 240 -0.41 14.32 7.11
C PRO A 240 0.93 15.07 6.99
N PHE A 241 1.74 15.08 8.06
CA PHE A 241 3.08 15.68 8.03
C PHE A 241 3.97 15.01 6.98
N MET A 242 4.02 13.67 7.00
CA MET A 242 4.79 12.88 6.03
C MET A 242 4.31 13.12 4.59
N ALA A 243 2.98 13.12 4.36
CA ALA A 243 2.40 13.34 3.05
C ALA A 243 2.72 14.75 2.51
N VAL A 244 2.58 15.79 3.34
CA VAL A 244 2.90 17.18 2.95
C VAL A 244 4.38 17.33 2.65
N LEU A 245 5.26 16.82 3.52
CA LEU A 245 6.71 16.86 3.32
C LEU A 245 7.09 16.15 2.01
N TYR A 246 6.55 14.95 1.78
CA TYR A 246 6.79 14.21 0.55
C TYR A 246 6.35 14.98 -0.70
N VAL A 247 5.14 15.55 -0.68
CA VAL A 247 4.62 16.34 -1.81
C VAL A 247 5.48 17.57 -2.06
N ILE A 248 5.91 18.30 -1.03
CA ILE A 248 6.78 19.49 -1.17
C ILE A 248 8.11 19.08 -1.81
N LEU A 249 8.77 18.04 -1.30
CA LEU A 249 10.04 17.58 -1.84
C LEU A 249 9.90 17.10 -3.28
N ALA A 250 8.83 16.34 -3.58
CA ALA A 250 8.56 15.85 -4.91
C ALA A 250 8.25 16.98 -5.91
N LEU A 251 7.46 17.97 -5.50
CA LEU A 251 7.21 19.17 -6.32
C LEU A 251 8.50 19.96 -6.57
N GLY A 252 9.37 20.08 -5.55
CA GLY A 252 10.68 20.70 -5.71
C GLY A 252 11.51 20.05 -6.82
N VAL A 253 11.58 18.71 -6.81
CA VAL A 253 12.29 17.96 -7.88
C VAL A 253 11.63 18.18 -9.24
N ILE A 254 10.31 18.11 -9.35
CA ILE A 254 9.58 18.34 -10.61
C ILE A 254 9.84 19.75 -11.16
N ILE A 255 9.81 20.76 -10.30
CA ILE A 255 10.04 22.16 -10.73
C ILE A 255 11.48 22.33 -11.25
N MET A 256 12.45 21.69 -10.58
CA MET A 256 13.85 21.74 -11.02
C MET A 256 14.07 21.07 -12.38
N ASN A 257 13.21 20.11 -12.76
CA ASN A 257 13.31 19.31 -13.98
C ASN A 257 12.09 19.45 -14.89
N ILE A 258 11.43 20.61 -14.88
CA ILE A 258 10.16 20.83 -15.57
C ILE A 258 10.26 20.57 -17.10
N GLU A 259 11.42 20.78 -17.68
CA GLU A 259 11.69 20.56 -19.10
C GLU A 259 11.58 19.09 -19.51
N HIS A 260 11.86 18.17 -18.60
CA HIS A 260 11.80 16.72 -18.84
C HIS A 260 10.39 16.12 -18.65
N VAL A 261 9.50 16.83 -17.98
CA VAL A 261 8.14 16.34 -17.65
C VAL A 261 7.35 15.89 -18.88
N PRO A 262 7.33 16.64 -20.02
CA PRO A 262 6.62 16.18 -21.22
C PRO A 262 7.21 14.88 -21.80
N ALA A 263 8.52 14.73 -21.78
CA ALA A 263 9.20 13.52 -22.25
C ALA A 263 8.84 12.30 -21.39
N VAL A 264 8.83 12.46 -20.06
CA VAL A 264 8.44 11.42 -19.11
C VAL A 264 6.99 10.95 -19.34
N PHE A 265 6.05 11.87 -19.52
CA PHE A 265 4.67 11.49 -19.88
C PHE A 265 4.60 10.75 -21.21
N SER A 266 5.32 11.21 -22.23
CA SER A 266 5.43 10.51 -23.52
C SER A 266 5.93 9.08 -23.36
N GLU A 267 6.93 8.85 -22.52
CA GLU A 267 7.47 7.52 -22.23
C GLU A 267 6.50 6.63 -21.45
N ILE A 268 5.75 7.19 -20.49
CA ILE A 268 4.69 6.45 -19.78
C ILE A 268 3.67 5.90 -20.78
N PHE A 269 3.13 6.77 -21.63
CA PHE A 269 2.09 6.36 -22.59
C PHE A 269 2.65 5.46 -23.69
N SER A 270 3.78 5.79 -24.28
CA SER A 270 4.41 4.94 -25.31
C SER A 270 4.80 3.57 -24.73
N GLY A 271 5.39 3.53 -23.55
CA GLY A 271 5.76 2.29 -22.86
C GLY A 271 4.57 1.43 -22.46
N ALA A 272 3.41 2.05 -22.19
CA ALA A 272 2.19 1.32 -21.82
C ALA A 272 1.56 0.56 -22.99
N PHE A 273 1.68 1.10 -24.21
CA PHE A 273 1.00 0.56 -25.41
C PHE A 273 1.97 -0.01 -26.45
N SER A 274 3.27 0.15 -26.27
CA SER A 274 4.26 -0.39 -27.19
C SER A 274 4.46 -1.90 -26.98
N PRO A 275 4.47 -2.70 -28.06
CA PRO A 275 4.75 -4.14 -27.97
C PRO A 275 6.17 -4.44 -27.47
N ARG A 276 7.08 -3.48 -27.65
CA ARG A 276 8.48 -3.55 -27.20
C ARG A 276 8.89 -2.21 -26.65
N ALA A 277 9.05 -2.11 -25.35
CA ALA A 277 9.69 -0.96 -24.73
C ALA A 277 11.16 -1.32 -24.48
N ALA A 278 12.07 -0.64 -25.16
CA ALA A 278 13.51 -0.78 -24.92
C ALA A 278 13.94 0.32 -23.95
N THR A 279 14.22 -0.04 -22.71
CA THR A 279 14.86 0.86 -21.74
C THR A 279 16.08 0.16 -21.17
N GLY A 280 17.28 0.74 -21.40
CA GLY A 280 18.50 0.28 -20.76
C GLY A 280 18.90 -1.20 -20.99
N GLY A 281 18.57 -1.77 -22.16
CA GLY A 281 18.89 -3.17 -22.50
C GLY A 281 17.88 -4.21 -22.03
N VAL A 282 16.81 -3.82 -21.30
CA VAL A 282 15.72 -4.70 -20.90
C VAL A 282 14.55 -4.51 -21.85
N ILE A 283 14.23 -5.55 -22.63
CA ILE A 283 13.07 -5.53 -23.54
C ILE A 283 11.81 -5.82 -22.70
N GLY A 284 11.09 -4.76 -22.32
CA GLY A 284 9.76 -4.88 -21.73
C GLY A 284 8.71 -5.08 -22.83
N SER A 285 7.75 -5.99 -22.64
CA SER A 285 6.54 -6.07 -23.47
C SER A 285 5.41 -5.27 -22.81
N MET A 286 4.44 -4.79 -23.61
CA MET A 286 3.21 -4.19 -23.07
C MET A 286 2.57 -5.05 -21.98
N PHE A 287 2.55 -6.36 -22.18
CA PHE A 287 2.03 -7.32 -21.20
C PHE A 287 2.84 -7.33 -19.89
N LEU A 288 4.17 -7.22 -19.98
CA LEU A 288 5.04 -7.16 -18.80
C LEU A 288 4.83 -5.85 -18.04
N SER A 289 4.75 -4.72 -18.74
CA SER A 289 4.41 -3.41 -18.18
C SER A 289 3.06 -3.44 -17.46
N MET A 290 2.03 -3.98 -18.11
CA MET A 290 0.71 -4.15 -17.54
C MET A 290 0.74 -5.06 -16.30
N LYS A 291 1.35 -6.23 -16.40
CA LYS A 291 1.47 -7.17 -15.28
C LYS A 291 2.19 -6.55 -14.08
N LYS A 292 3.32 -5.88 -14.31
CA LYS A 292 4.10 -5.25 -13.23
C LYS A 292 3.37 -4.03 -12.67
N GLY A 293 2.76 -3.20 -13.52
CA GLY A 293 2.01 -2.03 -13.10
C GLY A 293 0.77 -2.37 -12.28
N VAL A 294 -0.09 -3.25 -12.79
CA VAL A 294 -1.32 -3.66 -12.09
C VAL A 294 -0.99 -4.35 -10.76
N SER A 295 -0.08 -5.34 -10.78
CA SER A 295 0.33 -6.03 -9.54
C SER A 295 0.89 -5.06 -8.49
N ARG A 296 1.69 -4.09 -8.93
CA ARG A 296 2.29 -3.12 -8.01
C ARG A 296 1.30 -2.08 -7.52
N GLY A 297 0.38 -1.63 -8.37
CA GLY A 297 -0.72 -0.74 -7.97
C GLY A 297 -1.59 -1.36 -6.89
N ILE A 298 -2.02 -2.61 -7.07
CA ILE A 298 -2.80 -3.36 -6.08
C ILE A 298 -2.01 -3.54 -4.78
N PHE A 299 -0.73 -3.88 -4.87
CA PHE A 299 0.13 -4.04 -3.70
C PHE A 299 0.33 -2.72 -2.93
N SER A 300 0.40 -1.57 -3.63
CA SER A 300 0.59 -0.26 -3.02
C SER A 300 -0.65 0.17 -2.24
N ASN A 301 -1.80 0.24 -2.91
CA ASN A 301 -3.03 0.77 -2.33
C ASN A 301 -3.87 -0.26 -1.57
N GLU A 302 -3.49 -1.54 -1.63
CA GLU A 302 -4.17 -2.66 -0.96
C GLU A 302 -5.67 -2.78 -1.30
N ALA A 303 -6.15 -2.17 -2.39
CA ALA A 303 -7.53 -2.31 -2.82
C ALA A 303 -7.79 -3.72 -3.37
N GLY A 304 -8.76 -4.40 -2.82
CA GLY A 304 -9.03 -5.81 -3.07
C GLY A 304 -8.42 -6.76 -2.03
N LEU A 305 -7.51 -6.27 -1.17
CA LEU A 305 -6.92 -7.06 -0.08
C LEU A 305 -7.71 -6.94 1.24
N GLY A 306 -8.48 -5.87 1.41
CA GLY A 306 -9.34 -5.66 2.58
C GLY A 306 -8.64 -5.18 3.85
N THR A 307 -7.32 -5.11 3.88
CA THR A 307 -6.51 -4.78 5.05
C THR A 307 -6.82 -3.40 5.62
N GLY A 308 -6.85 -2.35 4.77
CA GLY A 308 -7.18 -0.99 5.19
C GLY A 308 -8.59 -0.86 5.78
N SER A 309 -9.53 -1.71 5.35
CA SER A 309 -10.90 -1.71 5.86
C SER A 309 -11.00 -2.09 7.34
N ILE A 310 -10.00 -2.81 7.89
CA ILE A 310 -9.92 -3.15 9.32
C ILE A 310 -9.72 -1.89 10.16
N ALA A 311 -8.82 -0.99 9.74
CA ALA A 311 -8.61 0.28 10.43
C ALA A 311 -9.85 1.17 10.35
N HIS A 312 -10.49 1.25 9.18
CA HIS A 312 -11.71 2.02 8.98
C HIS A 312 -12.90 1.50 9.81
N ALA A 313 -12.98 0.20 10.07
CA ALA A 313 -14.05 -0.39 10.89
C ALA A 313 -14.08 0.16 12.31
N CYS A 314 -12.94 0.62 12.83
CA CYS A 314 -12.80 1.19 14.17
C CYS A 314 -13.22 2.66 14.26
N ALA A 315 -13.63 3.28 13.15
CA ALA A 315 -14.05 4.68 13.13
C ALA A 315 -15.38 4.91 13.87
N ASP A 316 -15.45 5.96 14.67
CA ASP A 316 -16.69 6.41 15.32
C ASP A 316 -17.61 7.12 14.32
N THR A 317 -18.36 6.34 13.56
CA THR A 317 -19.31 6.82 12.57
C THR A 317 -20.46 5.84 12.39
N ASP A 318 -21.66 6.35 12.22
CA ASP A 318 -22.84 5.54 11.88
C ASP A 318 -23.12 5.51 10.37
N ASN A 319 -22.36 6.29 9.59
CA ASN A 319 -22.55 6.39 8.15
C ASN A 319 -21.46 5.64 7.38
N ALA A 320 -21.77 4.39 7.01
CA ALA A 320 -20.88 3.50 6.28
C ALA A 320 -20.44 4.09 4.92
N VAL A 321 -21.35 4.73 4.19
CA VAL A 321 -21.06 5.32 2.88
C VAL A 321 -20.14 6.53 3.04
N HIS A 322 -20.34 7.35 4.06
CA HIS A 322 -19.46 8.47 4.34
C HIS A 322 -18.04 8.00 4.64
N GLN A 323 -17.88 6.94 5.46
CA GLN A 323 -16.57 6.36 5.71
C GLN A 323 -15.97 5.73 4.45
N GLY A 324 -16.80 5.12 3.60
CA GLY A 324 -16.36 4.61 2.29
C GLY A 324 -15.72 5.67 1.39
N MET A 325 -16.18 6.94 1.46
CA MET A 325 -15.58 8.03 0.66
C MET A 325 -14.10 8.27 1.03
N PHE A 326 -13.70 8.03 2.28
CA PHE A 326 -12.28 8.11 2.66
C PHE A 326 -11.44 7.04 1.94
N GLY A 327 -12.01 5.87 1.61
CA GLY A 327 -11.32 4.85 0.81
C GLY A 327 -11.00 5.31 -0.60
N ILE A 328 -11.84 6.17 -1.23
CA ILE A 328 -11.52 6.79 -2.51
C ILE A 328 -10.31 7.73 -2.37
N PHE A 329 -10.30 8.56 -1.34
CA PHE A 329 -9.19 9.46 -1.06
C PHE A 329 -7.90 8.69 -0.76
N GLU A 330 -7.96 7.62 0.02
CA GLU A 330 -6.83 6.77 0.37
C GLU A 330 -6.09 6.26 -0.86
N VAL A 331 -6.81 5.61 -1.79
CA VAL A 331 -6.21 5.07 -3.02
C VAL A 331 -5.70 6.19 -3.94
N PHE A 332 -6.41 7.31 -4.00
CA PHE A 332 -5.97 8.47 -4.78
C PHE A 332 -4.64 9.02 -4.26
N MET A 333 -4.52 9.24 -2.96
CA MET A 333 -3.29 9.73 -2.33
C MET A 333 -2.15 8.74 -2.47
N ASP A 334 -2.43 7.46 -2.19
CA ASP A 334 -1.42 6.41 -2.24
C ASP A 334 -0.86 6.23 -3.65
N THR A 335 -1.71 6.03 -4.65
CA THR A 335 -1.25 5.60 -5.96
C THR A 335 -1.23 6.73 -6.99
N ILE A 336 -2.25 7.57 -7.08
CA ILE A 336 -2.23 8.62 -8.11
C ILE A 336 -1.25 9.72 -7.75
N ILE A 337 -1.20 10.15 -6.48
CA ILE A 337 -0.28 11.20 -6.06
C ILE A 337 1.13 10.65 -5.82
N THR A 338 1.29 9.72 -4.85
CA THR A 338 2.61 9.31 -4.37
C THR A 338 3.42 8.56 -5.43
N VAL A 339 2.80 7.66 -6.19
CA VAL A 339 3.48 6.90 -7.25
C VAL A 339 3.91 7.78 -8.41
N SER A 340 3.05 8.72 -8.84
CA SER A 340 3.38 9.63 -9.96
C SER A 340 4.62 10.47 -9.66
N TYR A 341 4.74 10.95 -8.42
CA TYR A 341 5.92 11.72 -8.00
C TYR A 341 7.19 10.87 -7.93
N THR A 342 7.09 9.63 -7.49
CA THR A 342 8.24 8.71 -7.44
C THR A 342 8.80 8.43 -8.84
N HIS A 343 7.95 8.29 -9.84
CA HIS A 343 8.38 8.07 -11.22
C HIS A 343 9.14 9.26 -11.79
N LEU A 344 8.63 10.46 -11.63
CA LEU A 344 9.30 11.67 -12.11
C LEU A 344 10.72 11.81 -11.55
N ARG A 345 10.97 11.32 -10.34
CA ARG A 345 12.30 11.28 -9.72
C ARG A 345 13.17 10.13 -10.22
N ALA A 346 12.60 8.94 -10.43
CA ALA A 346 13.37 7.76 -10.82
C ALA A 346 13.99 7.88 -12.22
N HIS A 347 13.37 8.66 -13.10
CA HIS A 347 13.90 8.94 -14.44
C HIS A 347 15.23 9.70 -14.41
N GLU A 348 15.45 10.57 -13.45
CA GLU A 348 16.67 11.35 -13.31
C GLU A 348 17.87 10.50 -12.87
N THR A 349 17.63 9.54 -11.97
CA THR A 349 18.69 8.64 -11.50
C THR A 349 19.10 7.59 -12.53
N ALA A 350 18.26 7.33 -13.53
CA ALA A 350 18.58 6.41 -14.63
C ALA A 350 19.25 7.13 -15.83
N ALA A 351 19.14 8.47 -15.91
CA ALA A 351 19.75 9.28 -16.96
C ALA A 351 21.16 9.80 -16.61
N ASN A 352 21.56 9.72 -15.33
CA ASN A 352 22.90 10.02 -14.80
C ASN A 352 23.62 8.73 -14.41
#